data_c2e76392bdaf3266daa300ccda17243c
#
_entry.id   c2e76392bdaf3266daa300ccda17243c
#
_cell.length_a   1.000
_cell.length_b   1.000
_cell.length_c   1.000
_cell.angle_alpha   90.00
_cell.angle_beta   90.00
_cell.angle_gamma   90.00
#
_symmetry.space_group_name_H-M   'P 1'
#
loop_
_entity.id
_entity.type
_entity.pdbx_description
1 polymer ?
#
loop_
_entity_poly.entity_id
_entity_poly.type
_entity_poly.pdbx_seq_one_letter_code
_entity_poly.pdbx_strand_id
1 'polypeptide(L)'
;MKHSILYMMAFLFMAVCSCSSDDAVDAEAPVVQFPLEQLNVDLNTVDNLPIIAVIQSKAGLAQVNIDINTAEDGVIRYKSITEFYNVHNYSLAENPEYKVGYTSVTVEAIDRQGQKVTAEMPITVKGIMARPVITFNPGEIVYDEMEENPVIPRTTFTVESEAGLKSVEAILVSKDNQETLKKDEELNGVDSYTFDEMIEYKEGDKGVKVIAIDTYGNATIATLPVTYKIVPVPVVTLDAKGLSAESGKDVNFPVSVTSIRGLKYIDLFLVEGEKTTLAKRVTLSGEKEYNKSVAIKLTQATSHVQVVASDGREGKESSAMRPVFVDMRVATANIGSCPLANLGHKDYENAFGMFSLKDMRSYTVDYALESADNAKNIDFKFYSFGGSAIPRLYSMDNQEKDSEFKGTNGNLKSIAVKNQTRFKIVNDEFDYDHATLASIKKINAGSISTSKLTPFKVGDIIAFRTGSTSAAGAAKVGVMKVVNIIDRKTLGSANATANILVVEIKMPTK
;
A
#
# COMPACT_ATOMS: atom_id res chain seq x y z
N MET A 1 -28.92 37.05 -21.58
CA MET A 1 -30.02 37.19 -22.56
C MET A 1 -31.44 37.23 -21.99
N LYS A 2 -31.65 37.05 -20.66
CA LYS A 2 -33.00 37.08 -20.05
C LYS A 2 -33.67 38.45 -19.97
N HIS A 3 -32.98 39.55 -20.24
CA HIS A 3 -33.55 40.90 -20.13
C HIS A 3 -33.89 41.60 -21.45
N SER A 4 -33.48 41.05 -22.60
CA SER A 4 -33.75 41.66 -23.91
C SER A 4 -35.19 41.44 -24.41
N ILE A 5 -35.84 40.35 -24.02
CA ILE A 5 -37.21 40.01 -24.48
C ILE A 5 -38.28 40.88 -23.76
N LEU A 6 -38.00 41.28 -22.51
CA LEU A 6 -38.95 42.07 -21.72
C LEU A 6 -39.08 43.53 -22.19
N TYR A 7 -38.03 44.08 -22.81
CA TYR A 7 -38.07 45.48 -23.33
C TYR A 7 -38.76 45.59 -24.69
N MET A 8 -38.87 44.52 -25.45
CA MET A 8 -39.54 44.52 -26.74
C MET A 8 -41.07 44.50 -26.64
N MET A 9 -41.61 44.00 -25.50
CA MET A 9 -43.07 44.04 -25.22
C MET A 9 -43.60 45.43 -24.82
N ALA A 10 -42.75 46.36 -24.36
CA ALA A 10 -43.16 47.65 -23.85
C ALA A 10 -43.37 48.70 -24.96
N PHE A 11 -42.89 48.50 -26.19
CA PHE A 11 -42.93 49.51 -27.25
C PHE A 11 -44.11 49.39 -28.23
N LEU A 12 -44.92 48.31 -28.10
CA LEU A 12 -46.05 48.07 -29.04
C LEU A 12 -47.40 48.61 -28.54
N PHE A 13 -47.45 49.39 -27.45
CA PHE A 13 -48.74 49.83 -26.84
C PHE A 13 -49.12 51.23 -27.11
N MET A 14 -48.49 51.97 -28.06
CA MET A 14 -48.93 53.36 -28.38
C MET A 14 -49.25 53.49 -29.88
N ALA A 15 -50.46 53.26 -30.22
CA ALA A 15 -51.32 53.88 -31.26
C ALA A 15 -52.52 52.96 -31.49
N VAL A 16 -53.66 53.33 -31.10
CA VAL A 16 -54.67 54.07 -31.75
C VAL A 16 -55.94 54.17 -30.87
N CYS A 17 -56.27 55.29 -30.32
CA CYS A 17 -57.61 55.65 -30.01
C CYS A 17 -58.13 56.57 -31.12
N SER A 18 -58.99 56.02 -31.97
CA SER A 18 -59.89 56.90 -32.81
C SER A 18 -61.28 56.29 -32.73
N CYS A 19 -62.16 57.03 -32.04
CA CYS A 19 -63.60 56.89 -32.14
C CYS A 19 -64.09 57.54 -33.41
N SER A 20 -64.94 56.87 -34.18
CA SER A 20 -66.20 57.50 -34.65
C SER A 20 -67.05 56.55 -35.50
N SER A 21 -68.33 56.45 -35.19
CA SER A 21 -69.58 56.43 -36.00
C SER A 21 -69.79 55.21 -36.95
N ASP A 22 -70.97 54.62 -36.80
CA ASP A 22 -71.72 53.79 -37.68
C ASP A 22 -71.54 54.20 -39.15
N ASP A 23 -70.84 53.39 -39.93
CA ASP A 23 -70.98 53.18 -41.34
C ASP A 23 -70.68 51.69 -41.68
N ALA A 24 -71.38 51.16 -42.69
CA ALA A 24 -71.18 49.77 -43.10
C ALA A 24 -69.71 49.45 -43.15
N VAL A 25 -69.28 48.57 -42.28
CA VAL A 25 -67.90 48.22 -42.14
C VAL A 25 -67.48 47.58 -43.48
N ASP A 26 -66.72 48.35 -44.28
CA ASP A 26 -66.02 47.82 -45.43
C ASP A 26 -65.24 46.63 -44.94
N ALA A 27 -65.44 45.48 -45.55
CA ALA A 27 -64.94 44.18 -45.08
C ALA A 27 -63.42 44.10 -45.34
N GLU A 28 -62.67 44.81 -44.51
CA GLU A 28 -61.22 44.62 -44.46
C GLU A 28 -60.86 43.27 -43.76
N ALA A 29 -60.17 42.42 -44.52
CA ALA A 29 -59.68 41.14 -43.98
C ALA A 29 -58.81 41.33 -42.74
N PRO A 30 -58.77 40.35 -41.84
CA PRO A 30 -57.86 40.35 -40.68
C PRO A 30 -56.43 40.59 -41.11
N VAL A 31 -55.59 41.12 -40.16
CA VAL A 31 -54.16 41.30 -40.35
C VAL A 31 -53.45 40.41 -39.35
N VAL A 32 -52.48 39.62 -39.83
CA VAL A 32 -51.59 38.79 -39.02
C VAL A 32 -50.17 39.27 -39.22
N GLN A 33 -49.50 39.59 -38.11
CA GLN A 33 -48.12 40.09 -38.14
C GLN A 33 -47.25 39.27 -37.17
N PHE A 34 -46.16 38.71 -37.69
CA PHE A 34 -45.12 38.13 -36.87
C PHE A 34 -44.07 39.19 -36.51
N PRO A 35 -43.61 39.23 -35.23
CA PRO A 35 -42.56 40.18 -34.81
C PRO A 35 -41.18 39.78 -35.27
N LEU A 36 -41.02 38.52 -35.75
CA LEU A 36 -39.79 37.94 -36.28
C LEU A 36 -39.99 37.58 -37.72
N GLU A 37 -38.95 37.76 -38.54
CA GLU A 37 -38.94 37.32 -39.96
C GLU A 37 -38.75 35.80 -40.09
N GLN A 38 -38.02 35.19 -39.09
CA GLN A 38 -37.73 33.78 -39.05
C GLN A 38 -37.54 33.33 -37.60
N LEU A 39 -37.94 32.11 -37.26
CA LEU A 39 -37.70 31.47 -36.00
C LEU A 39 -36.59 30.43 -36.09
N ASN A 40 -35.49 30.61 -35.41
CA ASN A 40 -34.39 29.64 -35.35
C ASN A 40 -34.43 28.92 -33.99
N VAL A 41 -34.63 27.61 -34.03
CA VAL A 41 -34.73 26.73 -32.88
C VAL A 41 -33.53 25.82 -32.84
N ASP A 42 -32.76 25.79 -31.76
CA ASP A 42 -31.68 24.85 -31.53
C ASP A 42 -32.11 23.91 -30.40
N LEU A 43 -32.35 22.62 -30.74
CA LEU A 43 -32.78 21.60 -29.78
C LEU A 43 -31.68 21.21 -28.76
N ASN A 44 -30.45 21.68 -28.95
CA ASN A 44 -29.37 21.49 -27.99
C ASN A 44 -29.41 22.54 -26.86
N THR A 45 -30.20 23.63 -27.04
CA THR A 45 -30.40 24.65 -26.03
C THR A 45 -31.81 24.49 -25.40
N VAL A 46 -31.92 24.69 -24.11
CA VAL A 46 -33.16 24.39 -23.32
C VAL A 46 -34.24 25.46 -23.48
N ASP A 47 -34.13 26.37 -24.42
CA ASP A 47 -35.04 27.52 -24.52
C ASP A 47 -36.29 27.17 -25.35
N ASN A 48 -37.45 27.12 -24.71
CA ASN A 48 -38.75 27.13 -25.37
C ASN A 48 -38.95 28.50 -26.05
N LEU A 49 -38.92 28.51 -27.39
CA LEU A 49 -39.17 29.70 -28.17
C LEU A 49 -40.66 29.75 -28.59
N PRO A 50 -41.47 30.70 -28.10
CA PRO A 50 -42.86 30.76 -28.48
C PRO A 50 -43.05 31.25 -29.93
N ILE A 51 -44.06 30.74 -30.58
CA ILE A 51 -44.63 31.33 -31.80
C ILE A 51 -45.44 32.56 -31.34
N ILE A 52 -45.02 33.75 -31.74
CA ILE A 52 -45.68 34.99 -31.40
C ILE A 52 -46.24 35.65 -32.66
N ALA A 53 -47.51 36.01 -32.63
CA ALA A 53 -48.14 36.85 -33.69
C ALA A 53 -49.12 37.85 -33.08
N VAL A 54 -49.27 38.98 -33.74
CA VAL A 54 -50.31 39.95 -33.47
C VAL A 54 -51.37 39.87 -34.54
N ILE A 55 -52.63 39.69 -34.14
CA ILE A 55 -53.76 39.51 -35.03
C ILE A 55 -54.77 40.58 -34.77
N GLN A 56 -55.13 41.32 -35.82
CA GLN A 56 -56.10 42.40 -35.73
C GLN A 56 -57.28 42.14 -36.71
N SER A 57 -58.48 42.41 -36.27
CA SER A 57 -59.70 42.26 -37.12
C SER A 57 -60.72 43.33 -36.76
N LYS A 58 -61.10 44.13 -37.74
CA LYS A 58 -62.17 45.12 -37.56
C LYS A 58 -63.54 44.51 -37.36
N ALA A 59 -63.83 43.40 -38.05
CA ALA A 59 -65.08 42.64 -37.96
C ALA A 59 -65.12 41.72 -36.69
N GLY A 60 -63.98 41.56 -36.00
CA GLY A 60 -63.81 40.67 -34.87
C GLY A 60 -63.51 39.22 -35.31
N LEU A 61 -62.51 38.59 -34.66
CA LEU A 61 -62.07 37.24 -34.91
C LEU A 61 -63.15 36.21 -34.60
N ALA A 62 -63.34 35.23 -35.47
CA ALA A 62 -64.14 34.02 -35.27
C ALA A 62 -63.26 32.82 -34.98
N GLN A 63 -62.11 32.68 -35.67
CA GLN A 63 -61.21 31.55 -35.49
C GLN A 63 -59.81 31.96 -35.91
N VAL A 64 -58.78 31.38 -35.21
CA VAL A 64 -57.37 31.43 -35.55
C VAL A 64 -56.86 30.02 -35.62
N ASN A 65 -56.30 29.63 -36.75
CA ASN A 65 -55.66 28.31 -36.97
C ASN A 65 -54.17 28.49 -37.02
N ILE A 66 -53.48 27.60 -36.36
CA ILE A 66 -52.01 27.53 -36.35
C ILE A 66 -51.60 26.19 -36.95
N ASP A 67 -50.92 26.24 -38.06
CA ASP A 67 -50.43 25.09 -38.79
C ASP A 67 -48.90 25.10 -38.79
N ILE A 68 -48.30 23.92 -38.62
CA ILE A 68 -46.87 23.73 -38.75
C ILE A 68 -46.62 22.98 -40.08
N ASN A 69 -45.85 23.57 -40.95
CA ASN A 69 -45.40 22.92 -42.17
C ASN A 69 -44.14 22.10 -41.92
N THR A 70 -44.13 20.90 -42.47
CA THR A 70 -42.99 19.96 -42.31
C THR A 70 -42.46 19.57 -43.69
N ALA A 71 -41.18 19.18 -43.72
CA ALA A 71 -40.53 18.73 -44.97
C ALA A 71 -41.08 17.39 -45.49
N GLU A 72 -41.55 16.51 -44.60
CA GLU A 72 -41.96 15.14 -44.96
C GLU A 72 -43.47 14.92 -44.88
N ASP A 73 -44.11 15.39 -43.80
CA ASP A 73 -45.51 15.07 -43.48
C ASP A 73 -46.51 16.14 -43.98
N GLY A 74 -46.02 17.20 -44.63
CA GLY A 74 -46.82 18.31 -45.12
C GLY A 74 -47.29 19.22 -43.97
N VAL A 75 -48.61 19.56 -43.93
CA VAL A 75 -49.17 20.54 -42.99
C VAL A 75 -49.80 19.80 -41.80
N ILE A 76 -49.36 20.14 -40.60
CA ILE A 76 -49.92 19.60 -39.36
C ILE A 76 -50.68 20.70 -38.61
N ARG A 77 -51.98 20.53 -38.35
CA ARG A 77 -52.75 21.42 -37.49
C ARG A 77 -52.23 21.34 -36.06
N TYR A 78 -51.55 22.40 -35.62
CA TYR A 78 -51.07 22.48 -34.26
C TYR A 78 -52.20 22.86 -33.29
N LYS A 79 -52.95 23.93 -33.64
CA LYS A 79 -54.01 24.44 -32.75
C LYS A 79 -55.06 25.22 -33.53
N SER A 80 -56.34 25.18 -33.06
CA SER A 80 -57.40 26.06 -33.48
C SER A 80 -57.92 26.81 -32.25
N ILE A 81 -58.04 28.12 -32.32
CA ILE A 81 -58.46 29.02 -31.25
C ILE A 81 -59.78 29.66 -31.71
N THR A 82 -60.82 29.54 -30.90
CA THR A 82 -62.16 30.13 -31.15
C THR A 82 -62.63 31.07 -30.04
N GLU A 83 -61.85 31.09 -28.93
CA GLU A 83 -62.13 31.93 -27.78
C GLU A 83 -61.03 33.00 -27.67
N PHE A 84 -61.46 34.27 -27.64
CA PHE A 84 -60.52 35.40 -27.61
C PHE A 84 -60.82 36.31 -26.43
N TYR A 85 -59.82 36.74 -25.68
CA TYR A 85 -59.98 37.79 -24.67
C TYR A 85 -60.27 39.15 -25.25
N ASN A 86 -59.84 39.40 -26.51
CA ASN A 86 -60.24 40.56 -27.34
C ASN A 86 -60.32 40.11 -28.81
N VAL A 87 -61.52 40.13 -29.39
CA VAL A 87 -61.79 39.69 -30.74
C VAL A 87 -61.23 40.63 -31.81
N HIS A 88 -60.98 41.88 -31.48
CA HIS A 88 -60.45 42.88 -32.41
C HIS A 88 -58.93 42.97 -32.43
N ASN A 89 -58.29 42.55 -31.33
CA ASN A 89 -56.84 42.59 -31.19
C ASN A 89 -56.36 41.43 -30.30
N TYR A 90 -55.75 40.43 -30.90
CA TYR A 90 -55.35 39.21 -30.23
C TYR A 90 -53.83 38.99 -30.38
N SER A 91 -53.16 38.82 -29.24
CA SER A 91 -51.74 38.45 -29.21
C SER A 91 -51.63 36.95 -29.03
N LEU A 92 -51.13 36.26 -30.03
CA LEU A 92 -50.83 34.86 -30.03
C LEU A 92 -49.47 34.64 -29.35
N ALA A 93 -49.40 33.67 -28.46
CA ALA A 93 -48.14 33.17 -27.87
C ALA A 93 -48.31 31.69 -27.60
N GLU A 94 -47.71 30.82 -28.42
CA GLU A 94 -47.84 29.36 -28.32
C GLU A 94 -46.47 28.71 -28.36
N ASN A 95 -46.31 27.68 -27.52
CA ASN A 95 -45.05 26.92 -27.36
C ASN A 95 -45.23 25.47 -27.90
N PRO A 96 -45.01 25.21 -29.18
CA PRO A 96 -45.04 23.85 -29.68
C PRO A 96 -43.77 23.09 -29.24
N GLU A 97 -43.88 21.75 -29.25
CA GLU A 97 -42.70 20.87 -29.21
C GLU A 97 -42.08 20.85 -30.59
N TYR A 98 -40.92 21.51 -30.74
CA TYR A 98 -40.23 21.59 -32.01
C TYR A 98 -39.56 20.26 -32.38
N LYS A 99 -39.61 19.93 -33.70
CA LYS A 99 -38.96 18.71 -34.26
C LYS A 99 -38.14 19.09 -35.48
N VAL A 100 -37.05 18.33 -35.71
CA VAL A 100 -36.32 18.43 -36.96
C VAL A 100 -37.26 18.18 -38.12
N GLY A 101 -37.15 18.95 -39.20
CA GLY A 101 -38.05 18.88 -40.36
C GLY A 101 -39.19 19.90 -40.35
N TYR A 102 -39.42 20.70 -39.28
CA TYR A 102 -40.32 21.85 -39.31
C TYR A 102 -39.72 22.93 -40.16
N THR A 103 -40.50 23.41 -41.17
CA THR A 103 -40.06 24.40 -42.15
C THR A 103 -40.66 25.77 -41.99
N SER A 104 -41.92 25.86 -41.56
CA SER A 104 -42.60 27.15 -41.28
C SER A 104 -43.79 26.96 -40.35
N VAL A 105 -44.27 28.03 -39.75
CA VAL A 105 -45.57 28.11 -39.12
C VAL A 105 -46.48 29.02 -39.96
N THR A 106 -47.69 28.56 -40.19
CA THR A 106 -48.76 29.32 -40.87
C THR A 106 -49.84 29.70 -39.84
N VAL A 107 -50.19 30.94 -39.80
CA VAL A 107 -51.33 31.43 -38.97
C VAL A 107 -52.40 31.92 -39.91
N GLU A 108 -53.56 31.24 -39.92
CA GLU A 108 -54.77 31.67 -40.60
C GLU A 108 -55.73 32.33 -39.63
N ALA A 109 -56.10 33.58 -39.87
CA ALA A 109 -57.11 34.29 -39.11
C ALA A 109 -58.40 34.39 -39.92
N ILE A 110 -59.56 34.05 -39.30
CA ILE A 110 -60.90 34.07 -39.88
C ILE A 110 -61.72 35.04 -39.01
N ASP A 111 -62.34 36.03 -39.63
CA ASP A 111 -63.22 36.95 -38.94
C ASP A 111 -64.68 36.47 -38.92
N ARG A 112 -65.55 37.23 -38.20
CA ARG A 112 -66.97 36.94 -38.10
C ARG A 112 -67.75 37.14 -39.37
N GLN A 113 -67.17 37.78 -40.40
CA GLN A 113 -67.72 37.94 -41.73
C GLN A 113 -67.26 36.85 -42.67
N GLY A 114 -66.38 35.95 -42.20
CA GLY A 114 -65.84 34.78 -42.97
C GLY A 114 -64.68 35.17 -43.86
N GLN A 115 -64.11 36.39 -43.71
CA GLN A 115 -62.87 36.77 -44.42
C GLN A 115 -61.66 36.10 -43.79
N LYS A 116 -60.68 35.71 -44.61
CA LYS A 116 -59.53 34.97 -44.19
C LYS A 116 -58.22 35.66 -44.63
N VAL A 117 -57.24 35.65 -43.76
CA VAL A 117 -55.86 35.95 -44.10
C VAL A 117 -54.95 34.89 -43.54
N THR A 118 -53.90 34.60 -44.30
CA THR A 118 -52.87 33.66 -43.90
C THR A 118 -51.52 34.40 -43.91
N ALA A 119 -50.77 34.26 -42.85
CA ALA A 119 -49.38 34.70 -42.79
C ALA A 119 -48.48 33.51 -42.41
N GLU A 120 -47.28 33.47 -42.96
CA GLU A 120 -46.29 32.39 -42.76
C GLU A 120 -44.99 32.97 -42.21
N MET A 121 -44.38 32.24 -41.28
CA MET A 121 -43.07 32.55 -40.72
C MET A 121 -42.18 31.30 -40.88
N PRO A 122 -41.03 31.39 -41.54
CA PRO A 122 -40.08 30.31 -41.67
C PRO A 122 -39.55 29.87 -40.29
N ILE A 123 -39.35 28.56 -40.17
CA ILE A 123 -38.72 27.96 -38.96
C ILE A 123 -37.52 27.14 -39.44
N THR A 124 -36.40 27.25 -38.73
CA THR A 124 -35.26 26.38 -38.87
C THR A 124 -35.04 25.68 -37.54
N VAL A 125 -35.08 24.33 -37.55
CA VAL A 125 -34.85 23.52 -36.35
C VAL A 125 -33.53 22.77 -36.50
N LYS A 126 -32.58 23.12 -35.67
CA LYS A 126 -31.32 22.40 -35.52
C LYS A 126 -31.52 21.21 -34.58
N GLY A 127 -31.19 20.01 -35.05
CA GLY A 127 -31.35 18.76 -34.27
C GLY A 127 -30.40 18.65 -33.13
N ILE A 128 -30.68 17.68 -32.26
CA ILE A 128 -29.80 17.35 -31.12
C ILE A 128 -28.51 16.75 -31.69
N MET A 129 -27.39 17.34 -31.35
CA MET A 129 -26.05 16.86 -31.71
C MET A 129 -25.67 15.63 -30.90
N ALA A 130 -24.97 14.70 -31.52
CA ALA A 130 -24.41 13.55 -30.85
C ALA A 130 -23.37 14.00 -29.81
N ARG A 131 -23.33 13.31 -28.70
CA ARG A 131 -22.30 13.54 -27.67
C ARG A 131 -20.91 13.20 -28.20
N PRO A 132 -19.83 13.78 -27.64
CA PRO A 132 -18.48 13.41 -28.00
C PRO A 132 -18.23 11.90 -27.91
N VAL A 133 -17.45 11.36 -28.82
CA VAL A 133 -17.05 9.94 -28.87
C VAL A 133 -15.59 9.83 -28.44
N ILE A 134 -15.32 9.03 -27.41
CA ILE A 134 -13.97 8.75 -26.92
C ILE A 134 -13.56 7.36 -27.39
N THR A 135 -12.41 7.26 -28.07
CA THR A 135 -11.86 6.00 -28.58
C THR A 135 -10.47 5.79 -27.99
N PHE A 136 -10.28 4.65 -27.32
CA PHE A 136 -8.98 4.24 -26.76
C PHE A 136 -8.26 3.28 -27.71
N ASN A 137 -6.96 3.52 -27.92
CA ASN A 137 -6.10 2.62 -28.69
C ASN A 137 -4.67 2.62 -28.14
N PRO A 138 -4.27 1.56 -27.38
CA PRO A 138 -5.03 0.34 -27.07
C PRO A 138 -6.21 0.58 -26.12
N GLY A 139 -7.16 -0.35 -26.11
CA GLY A 139 -8.36 -0.30 -25.24
C GLY A 139 -8.07 -0.62 -23.77
N GLU A 140 -6.84 -0.97 -23.43
CA GLU A 140 -6.35 -1.24 -22.08
C GLU A 140 -4.84 -0.97 -22.02
N ILE A 141 -4.36 -0.42 -20.92
CA ILE A 141 -2.94 -0.31 -20.61
C ILE A 141 -2.53 -1.53 -19.78
N VAL A 142 -1.61 -2.35 -20.27
CA VAL A 142 -1.11 -3.54 -19.56
C VAL A 142 0.37 -3.38 -19.30
N TYR A 143 0.76 -3.42 -18.01
CA TYR A 143 2.13 -3.61 -17.58
C TYR A 143 2.26 -4.99 -16.94
N ASP A 144 3.11 -5.85 -17.51
CA ASP A 144 3.30 -7.23 -17.04
C ASP A 144 4.78 -7.47 -16.70
N GLU A 145 5.09 -7.56 -15.40
CA GLU A 145 6.45 -7.84 -14.92
C GLU A 145 6.96 -9.25 -15.27
N MET A 146 6.10 -10.12 -15.81
CA MET A 146 6.54 -11.42 -16.34
C MET A 146 7.28 -11.30 -17.66
N GLU A 147 7.08 -10.23 -18.41
CA GLU A 147 7.81 -9.99 -19.66
C GLU A 147 9.31 -9.77 -19.40
N GLU A 148 10.13 -10.08 -20.39
CA GLU A 148 11.59 -9.97 -20.25
C GLU A 148 12.05 -8.53 -20.05
N ASN A 149 11.42 -7.58 -20.78
CA ASN A 149 11.64 -6.14 -20.68
C ASN A 149 10.28 -5.44 -20.57
N PRO A 150 9.66 -5.41 -19.38
CA PRO A 150 8.34 -4.82 -19.24
C PRO A 150 8.42 -3.31 -19.47
N VAL A 151 7.57 -2.82 -20.36
CA VAL A 151 7.47 -1.40 -20.70
C VAL A 151 6.04 -0.94 -20.47
N ILE A 152 5.88 0.21 -19.84
CA ILE A 152 4.56 0.86 -19.73
C ILE A 152 4.23 1.44 -21.11
N PRO A 153 3.11 1.03 -21.75
CA PRO A 153 2.69 1.61 -23.03
C PRO A 153 2.36 3.10 -22.92
N ARG A 154 2.51 3.82 -24.01
CA ARG A 154 1.99 5.19 -24.09
C ARG A 154 0.46 5.17 -23.95
N THR A 155 -0.07 6.17 -23.29
CA THR A 155 -1.51 6.37 -23.15
C THR A 155 -2.00 7.15 -24.35
N THR A 156 -2.84 6.51 -25.18
CA THR A 156 -3.34 7.11 -26.41
C THR A 156 -4.85 7.01 -26.47
N PHE A 157 -5.51 8.13 -26.76
CA PHE A 157 -6.94 8.16 -27.08
C PHE A 157 -7.27 9.30 -28.04
N THR A 158 -8.38 9.15 -28.77
CA THR A 158 -8.97 10.19 -29.61
C THR A 158 -10.35 10.55 -29.10
N VAL A 159 -10.72 11.81 -29.26
CA VAL A 159 -12.06 12.32 -28.98
C VAL A 159 -12.56 13.02 -30.23
N GLU A 160 -13.76 12.68 -30.68
CA GLU A 160 -14.42 13.28 -31.84
C GLU A 160 -15.78 13.86 -31.45
N SER A 161 -16.17 15.00 -32.03
CA SER A 161 -17.45 15.64 -31.78
C SER A 161 -17.90 16.46 -33.01
N GLU A 162 -19.07 16.14 -33.58
CA GLU A 162 -19.68 16.92 -34.63
C GLU A 162 -20.08 18.33 -34.16
N ALA A 163 -20.35 18.51 -32.86
CA ALA A 163 -20.67 19.78 -32.25
C ALA A 163 -19.44 20.67 -32.02
N GLY A 164 -18.24 20.13 -32.22
CA GLY A 164 -16.97 20.71 -31.82
C GLY A 164 -16.70 20.57 -30.34
N LEU A 165 -15.45 20.29 -29.99
CA LEU A 165 -15.00 20.08 -28.60
C LEU A 165 -14.77 21.42 -27.89
N LYS A 166 -15.28 21.53 -26.65
CA LYS A 166 -15.01 22.65 -25.74
C LYS A 166 -13.82 22.34 -24.85
N SER A 167 -13.79 21.15 -24.24
CA SER A 167 -12.68 20.74 -23.37
C SER A 167 -12.53 19.22 -23.32
N VAL A 168 -11.29 18.78 -23.03
CA VAL A 168 -10.96 17.37 -22.76
C VAL A 168 -10.07 17.33 -21.53
N GLU A 169 -10.47 16.54 -20.52
CA GLU A 169 -9.69 16.27 -19.33
C GLU A 169 -9.26 14.80 -19.32
N ALA A 170 -8.01 14.54 -18.91
CA ALA A 170 -7.49 13.21 -18.63
C ALA A 170 -7.06 13.11 -17.17
N ILE A 171 -7.64 12.19 -16.43
CA ILE A 171 -7.51 12.07 -14.98
C ILE A 171 -7.07 10.66 -14.63
N LEU A 172 -5.90 10.51 -13.98
CA LEU A 172 -5.46 9.24 -13.44
C LEU A 172 -6.23 8.91 -12.16
N VAL A 173 -6.86 7.75 -12.13
CA VAL A 173 -7.60 7.23 -10.97
C VAL A 173 -6.77 6.18 -10.26
N SER A 174 -6.35 6.47 -9.02
CA SER A 174 -5.56 5.56 -8.19
C SER A 174 -6.40 4.43 -7.61
N LYS A 175 -5.73 3.48 -6.99
CA LYS A 175 -6.34 2.35 -6.26
C LYS A 175 -7.33 2.80 -5.16
N ASP A 176 -7.09 3.94 -4.52
CA ASP A 176 -7.93 4.49 -3.45
C ASP A 176 -8.99 5.47 -3.98
N ASN A 177 -9.25 5.47 -5.30
CA ASN A 177 -10.13 6.41 -6.02
C ASN A 177 -9.70 7.89 -5.90
N GLN A 178 -8.44 8.15 -5.59
CA GLN A 178 -7.93 9.52 -5.67
C GLN A 178 -7.71 9.87 -7.15
N GLU A 179 -8.17 11.04 -7.54
CA GLU A 179 -8.07 11.55 -8.90
C GLU A 179 -6.90 12.54 -9.01
N THR A 180 -6.06 12.33 -10.01
CA THR A 180 -4.95 13.22 -10.33
C THR A 180 -5.08 13.69 -11.75
N LEU A 181 -5.31 14.98 -11.95
CA LEU A 181 -5.39 15.59 -13.28
C LEU A 181 -4.05 15.43 -14.00
N LYS A 182 -4.08 14.87 -15.21
CA LYS A 182 -2.91 14.68 -16.07
C LYS A 182 -2.92 15.65 -17.23
N LYS A 183 -4.09 15.98 -17.75
CA LYS A 183 -4.29 16.95 -18.82
C LYS A 183 -5.63 17.66 -18.63
N ASP A 184 -5.62 18.95 -18.87
CA ASP A 184 -6.80 19.77 -19.01
C ASP A 184 -6.57 20.68 -20.23
N GLU A 185 -7.34 20.46 -21.28
CA GLU A 185 -7.20 21.16 -22.55
C GLU A 185 -8.49 21.87 -22.90
N GLU A 186 -8.44 23.21 -22.95
CA GLU A 186 -9.51 24.01 -23.49
C GLU A 186 -9.39 24.06 -25.03
N LEU A 187 -10.44 23.62 -25.70
CA LEU A 187 -10.52 23.52 -27.15
C LEU A 187 -11.56 24.51 -27.69
N ASN A 188 -11.27 25.14 -28.81
CA ASN A 188 -12.10 26.20 -29.37
C ASN A 188 -13.01 25.65 -30.49
N GLY A 189 -13.78 24.60 -30.23
CA GLY A 189 -14.73 24.04 -31.16
C GLY A 189 -14.12 23.19 -32.27
N VAL A 190 -12.94 22.59 -32.02
CA VAL A 190 -12.33 21.62 -32.97
C VAL A 190 -13.10 20.31 -32.99
N ASP A 191 -13.20 19.65 -34.12
CA ASP A 191 -13.99 18.42 -34.28
C ASP A 191 -13.28 17.17 -33.72
N SER A 192 -11.97 17.22 -33.53
CA SER A 192 -11.16 16.09 -33.04
C SER A 192 -10.00 16.54 -32.16
N TYR A 193 -9.69 15.71 -31.15
CA TYR A 193 -8.53 15.85 -30.27
C TYR A 193 -7.84 14.50 -30.08
N THR A 194 -6.51 14.48 -30.11
CA THR A 194 -5.71 13.29 -29.85
C THR A 194 -4.78 13.52 -28.67
N PHE A 195 -4.86 12.62 -27.69
CA PHE A 195 -3.93 12.51 -26.58
C PHE A 195 -2.94 11.37 -26.87
N ASP A 196 -1.63 11.63 -26.70
CA ASP A 196 -0.58 10.63 -26.87
C ASP A 196 0.59 11.00 -25.94
N GLU A 197 0.49 10.66 -24.65
CA GLU A 197 1.47 11.00 -23.65
C GLU A 197 1.87 9.78 -22.80
N MET A 198 3.05 9.87 -22.15
CA MET A 198 3.47 8.91 -21.14
C MET A 198 2.86 9.29 -19.80
N ILE A 199 2.02 8.42 -19.25
CA ILE A 199 1.53 8.53 -17.87
C ILE A 199 2.30 7.54 -17.01
N GLU A 200 2.82 8.01 -15.89
CA GLU A 200 3.46 7.15 -14.88
C GLU A 200 2.38 6.47 -14.04
N TYR A 201 2.24 5.17 -14.23
CA TYR A 201 1.30 4.33 -13.47
C TYR A 201 1.99 3.68 -12.27
N LYS A 202 1.19 3.38 -11.25
CA LYS A 202 1.61 2.65 -10.04
C LYS A 202 0.74 1.41 -9.84
N GLU A 203 1.26 0.50 -9.04
CA GLU A 203 0.50 -0.69 -8.65
C GLU A 203 -0.85 -0.32 -8.04
N GLY A 204 -1.91 -0.87 -8.64
CA GLY A 204 -3.28 -0.69 -8.21
C GLY A 204 -3.99 0.53 -8.79
N ASP A 205 -3.36 1.34 -9.65
CA ASP A 205 -4.05 2.36 -10.42
C ASP A 205 -5.15 1.70 -11.28
N LYS A 206 -6.34 2.33 -11.32
CA LYS A 206 -7.53 1.77 -11.95
C LYS A 206 -7.63 2.11 -13.43
N GLY A 207 -7.10 3.27 -13.82
CA GLY A 207 -7.16 3.70 -15.20
C GLY A 207 -7.10 5.22 -15.36
N VAL A 208 -7.24 5.63 -16.61
CA VAL A 208 -7.35 7.06 -16.98
C VAL A 208 -8.80 7.35 -17.33
N LYS A 209 -9.45 8.15 -16.49
CA LYS A 209 -10.78 8.70 -16.77
C LYS A 209 -10.63 9.88 -17.71
N VAL A 210 -11.34 9.84 -18.83
CA VAL A 210 -11.39 10.92 -19.82
C VAL A 210 -12.78 11.55 -19.77
N ILE A 211 -12.83 12.89 -19.67
CA ILE A 211 -14.06 13.69 -19.73
C ILE A 211 -13.95 14.56 -20.95
N ALA A 212 -14.86 14.44 -21.88
CA ALA A 212 -14.95 15.27 -23.07
C ALA A 212 -16.25 16.07 -23.07
N ILE A 213 -16.15 17.37 -23.29
CA ILE A 213 -17.31 18.29 -23.31
C ILE A 213 -17.33 19.01 -24.66
N ASP A 214 -18.50 19.02 -25.32
CA ASP A 214 -18.70 19.74 -26.58
C ASP A 214 -19.07 21.23 -26.33
N THR A 215 -19.21 21.98 -27.43
CA THR A 215 -19.56 23.41 -27.38
C THR A 215 -20.99 23.67 -26.86
N TYR A 216 -21.86 22.66 -26.86
CA TYR A 216 -23.22 22.72 -26.29
C TYR A 216 -23.26 22.30 -24.81
N GLY A 217 -22.14 21.82 -24.26
CA GLY A 217 -22.06 21.35 -22.89
C GLY A 217 -22.44 19.88 -22.71
N ASN A 218 -22.63 19.11 -23.77
CA ASN A 218 -22.83 17.67 -23.66
C ASN A 218 -21.51 17.00 -23.28
N ALA A 219 -21.55 16.17 -22.23
CA ALA A 219 -20.37 15.48 -21.74
C ALA A 219 -20.41 13.97 -22.02
N THR A 220 -19.26 13.42 -22.37
CA THR A 220 -18.99 11.99 -22.39
C THR A 220 -17.85 11.67 -21.42
N ILE A 221 -18.03 10.62 -20.62
CA ILE A 221 -17.04 10.12 -19.67
C ILE A 221 -16.75 8.67 -20.02
N ALA A 222 -15.47 8.36 -20.21
CA ALA A 222 -14.99 6.98 -20.43
C ALA A 222 -13.70 6.75 -19.64
N THR A 223 -13.40 5.49 -19.34
CA THR A 223 -12.18 5.13 -18.60
C THR A 223 -11.38 4.12 -19.40
N LEU A 224 -10.11 4.45 -19.66
CA LEU A 224 -9.10 3.52 -20.15
C LEU A 224 -8.59 2.70 -18.97
N PRO A 225 -8.87 1.40 -18.89
CA PRO A 225 -8.42 0.59 -17.75
C PRO A 225 -6.92 0.37 -17.78
N VAL A 226 -6.33 0.24 -16.59
CA VAL A 226 -4.91 -0.08 -16.38
C VAL A 226 -4.79 -1.38 -15.59
N THR A 227 -4.08 -2.34 -16.16
CA THR A 227 -3.74 -3.61 -15.50
C THR A 227 -2.25 -3.63 -15.19
N TYR A 228 -1.92 -3.65 -13.91
CA TYR A 228 -0.54 -3.69 -13.41
C TYR A 228 -0.27 -5.06 -12.78
N LYS A 229 0.36 -5.97 -13.55
CA LYS A 229 0.69 -7.32 -13.11
C LYS A 229 2.08 -7.34 -12.48
N ILE A 230 2.12 -7.34 -11.17
CA ILE A 230 3.36 -7.40 -10.40
C ILE A 230 3.74 -8.85 -10.14
N VAL A 231 5.02 -9.11 -10.27
CA VAL A 231 5.62 -10.38 -9.87
C VAL A 231 6.36 -10.18 -8.54
N PRO A 232 6.05 -10.99 -7.52
CA PRO A 232 6.79 -10.95 -6.26
C PRO A 232 8.29 -11.11 -6.48
N VAL A 233 9.09 -10.45 -5.65
CA VAL A 233 10.54 -10.66 -5.61
C VAL A 233 10.87 -12.12 -5.24
N PRO A 234 12.06 -12.63 -5.54
CA PRO A 234 12.48 -13.96 -5.07
C PRO A 234 12.32 -14.09 -3.56
N VAL A 235 12.02 -15.29 -3.08
CA VAL A 235 11.91 -15.58 -1.65
C VAL A 235 13.10 -16.39 -1.22
N VAL A 236 13.95 -15.83 -0.33
CA VAL A 236 15.08 -16.50 0.30
C VAL A 236 14.64 -17.08 1.63
N THR A 237 14.78 -18.39 1.80
CA THR A 237 14.48 -19.09 3.06
C THR A 237 15.75 -19.71 3.62
N LEU A 238 16.12 -19.29 4.85
CA LEU A 238 17.26 -19.81 5.57
C LEU A 238 16.82 -20.38 6.94
N ASP A 239 17.53 -21.39 7.42
CA ASP A 239 17.32 -21.90 8.78
C ASP A 239 17.68 -20.79 9.80
N ALA A 240 16.78 -20.53 10.74
CA ALA A 240 17.02 -19.57 11.82
C ALA A 240 18.11 -20.01 12.80
N LYS A 241 18.39 -21.32 12.87
CA LYS A 241 19.48 -21.84 13.70
C LYS A 241 20.82 -21.48 13.09
N GLY A 242 21.73 -20.99 13.92
CA GLY A 242 23.08 -20.69 13.50
C GLY A 242 23.84 -21.92 13.00
N LEU A 243 24.72 -21.71 12.05
CA LEU A 243 25.59 -22.76 11.49
C LEU A 243 26.96 -22.74 12.14
N SER A 244 27.36 -23.85 12.77
CA SER A 244 28.72 -24.02 13.32
C SER A 244 29.71 -24.39 12.21
N ALA A 245 30.89 -23.77 12.24
CA ALA A 245 31.92 -23.96 11.23
C ALA A 245 33.34 -23.87 11.81
N GLU A 246 34.32 -24.41 11.08
CA GLU A 246 35.75 -24.17 11.35
C GLU A 246 36.29 -23.10 10.40
N SER A 247 37.12 -22.22 10.93
CA SER A 247 37.76 -21.16 10.15
C SER A 247 38.66 -21.73 9.04
N GLY A 248 38.49 -21.17 7.82
CA GLY A 248 39.29 -21.56 6.65
C GLY A 248 38.94 -22.91 6.02
N LYS A 249 38.01 -23.66 6.59
CA LYS A 249 37.45 -24.85 5.98
C LYS A 249 36.30 -24.53 5.05
N ASP A 250 36.07 -25.37 4.04
CA ASP A 250 34.89 -25.30 3.21
C ASP A 250 33.66 -25.71 4.03
N VAL A 251 32.67 -24.88 4.02
CA VAL A 251 31.38 -25.10 4.66
C VAL A 251 30.31 -25.17 3.59
N ASN A 252 29.56 -26.25 3.58
CA ASN A 252 28.39 -26.41 2.71
C ASN A 252 27.21 -25.62 3.29
N PHE A 253 27.05 -24.37 2.86
CA PHE A 253 26.00 -23.49 3.34
C PHE A 253 24.69 -23.78 2.62
N PRO A 254 23.62 -24.22 3.32
CA PRO A 254 22.33 -24.54 2.70
C PRO A 254 21.64 -23.25 2.26
N VAL A 255 21.16 -23.25 1.02
CA VAL A 255 20.43 -22.12 0.40
C VAL A 255 19.15 -22.64 -0.21
N SER A 256 18.03 -22.03 0.14
CA SER A 256 16.73 -22.29 -0.47
C SER A 256 16.14 -20.97 -0.97
N VAL A 257 15.86 -20.92 -2.27
CA VAL A 257 15.30 -19.71 -2.93
C VAL A 257 14.25 -20.14 -3.94
N THR A 258 13.13 -19.42 -3.99
CA THR A 258 12.11 -19.58 -5.02
C THR A 258 11.85 -18.26 -5.74
N SER A 259 11.49 -18.31 -7.03
CA SER A 259 11.11 -17.14 -7.84
C SER A 259 10.07 -17.55 -8.88
N ILE A 260 8.98 -16.81 -8.98
CA ILE A 260 7.95 -17.05 -10.00
C ILE A 260 8.52 -16.78 -11.39
N ARG A 261 9.31 -15.73 -11.54
CA ARG A 261 9.91 -15.31 -12.81
C ARG A 261 11.12 -16.16 -13.22
N GLY A 262 11.77 -16.79 -12.25
CA GLY A 262 13.02 -17.53 -12.42
C GLY A 262 14.23 -16.71 -11.98
N LEU A 263 15.22 -17.42 -11.43
CA LEU A 263 16.41 -16.84 -10.82
C LEU A 263 17.48 -16.55 -11.87
N LYS A 264 18.18 -15.43 -11.75
CA LYS A 264 19.38 -15.06 -12.55
C LYS A 264 20.66 -15.27 -11.77
N TYR A 265 20.68 -14.93 -10.48
CA TYR A 265 21.82 -15.20 -9.62
C TYR A 265 21.43 -15.28 -8.13
N ILE A 266 22.29 -15.93 -7.38
CA ILE A 266 22.28 -15.95 -5.91
C ILE A 266 23.67 -15.58 -5.44
N ASP A 267 23.80 -14.53 -4.64
CA ASP A 267 25.04 -14.08 -4.03
C ASP A 267 25.06 -14.44 -2.55
N LEU A 268 26.19 -14.97 -2.10
CA LEU A 268 26.48 -15.20 -0.70
C LEU A 268 27.54 -14.21 -0.25
N PHE A 269 27.20 -13.41 0.75
CA PHE A 269 28.09 -12.43 1.35
C PHE A 269 28.48 -12.82 2.77
N LEU A 270 29.72 -12.57 3.14
CA LEU A 270 30.20 -12.67 4.53
C LEU A 270 29.99 -11.30 5.20
N VAL A 271 29.35 -11.32 6.36
CA VAL A 271 29.16 -10.14 7.19
C VAL A 271 30.19 -10.17 8.33
N GLU A 272 31.10 -9.19 8.36
CA GLU A 272 32.22 -9.10 9.29
C GLU A 272 32.24 -7.68 9.93
N GLY A 273 31.44 -7.50 10.98
CA GLY A 273 31.14 -6.17 11.52
C GLY A 273 30.37 -5.35 10.50
N GLU A 274 30.85 -4.16 10.17
CA GLU A 274 30.24 -3.28 9.16
C GLU A 274 30.60 -3.67 7.71
N LYS A 275 31.55 -4.57 7.53
CA LYS A 275 32.01 -4.99 6.21
C LYS A 275 31.21 -6.17 5.71
N THR A 276 30.73 -6.05 4.46
CA THR A 276 30.08 -7.14 3.73
C THR A 276 30.90 -7.48 2.48
N THR A 277 31.27 -8.73 2.31
CA THR A 277 32.17 -9.17 1.21
C THR A 277 31.55 -10.33 0.46
N LEU A 278 31.47 -10.25 -0.87
CA LEU A 278 31.00 -11.34 -1.70
C LEU A 278 31.92 -12.57 -1.59
N ALA A 279 31.39 -13.67 -1.08
CA ALA A 279 32.10 -14.94 -0.98
C ALA A 279 31.89 -15.81 -2.22
N LYS A 280 30.68 -15.83 -2.76
CA LYS A 280 30.32 -16.68 -3.90
C LYS A 280 29.11 -16.11 -4.64
N ARG A 281 29.16 -16.16 -5.98
CA ARG A 281 28.00 -15.99 -6.87
C ARG A 281 27.66 -17.32 -7.52
N VAL A 282 26.38 -17.67 -7.50
CA VAL A 282 25.78 -18.77 -8.26
C VAL A 282 24.96 -18.15 -9.37
N THR A 283 25.42 -18.31 -10.62
CA THR A 283 24.67 -17.83 -11.80
C THR A 283 23.66 -18.90 -12.20
N LEU A 284 22.45 -18.46 -12.54
CA LEU A 284 21.30 -19.29 -12.86
C LEU A 284 20.70 -18.88 -14.22
N SER A 285 19.94 -19.76 -14.84
CA SER A 285 19.40 -19.57 -16.20
C SER A 285 17.89 -19.52 -16.24
N GLY A 286 17.25 -19.04 -15.16
CA GLY A 286 15.80 -18.92 -15.06
C GLY A 286 15.13 -20.04 -14.27
N GLU A 287 15.88 -20.81 -13.48
CA GLU A 287 15.34 -21.81 -12.57
C GLU A 287 14.40 -21.14 -11.56
N LYS A 288 13.21 -21.70 -11.37
CA LYS A 288 12.21 -21.17 -10.43
C LYS A 288 12.46 -21.55 -8.98
N GLU A 289 13.32 -22.51 -8.75
CA GLU A 289 13.69 -23.01 -7.43
C GLU A 289 15.18 -23.35 -7.39
N TYR A 290 15.83 -22.98 -6.29
CA TYR A 290 17.19 -23.39 -5.96
C TYR A 290 17.22 -23.90 -4.53
N ASN A 291 17.49 -25.19 -4.33
CA ASN A 291 17.56 -25.82 -3.01
C ASN A 291 18.82 -26.71 -2.95
N LYS A 292 19.99 -26.07 -2.74
CA LYS A 292 21.29 -26.72 -2.72
C LYS A 292 22.20 -26.05 -1.70
N SER A 293 23.27 -26.80 -1.30
CA SER A 293 24.34 -26.23 -0.50
C SER A 293 25.41 -25.59 -1.38
N VAL A 294 25.93 -24.45 -0.97
CA VAL A 294 26.99 -23.71 -1.64
C VAL A 294 28.25 -23.76 -0.76
N ALA A 295 29.33 -24.22 -1.30
CA ALA A 295 30.63 -24.26 -0.58
C ALA A 295 31.22 -22.85 -0.48
N ILE A 296 31.46 -22.40 0.75
CA ILE A 296 32.09 -21.11 1.10
C ILE A 296 33.10 -21.30 2.23
N LYS A 297 34.05 -20.38 2.36
CA LYS A 297 35.01 -20.34 3.47
C LYS A 297 34.64 -19.18 4.40
N LEU A 298 34.59 -19.50 5.70
CA LEU A 298 34.29 -18.50 6.73
C LEU A 298 35.56 -18.14 7.51
N THR A 299 35.57 -16.94 8.08
CA THR A 299 36.64 -16.47 8.98
C THR A 299 36.15 -16.36 10.42
N GLN A 300 37.07 -16.24 11.38
CA GLN A 300 36.69 -15.99 12.77
C GLN A 300 36.02 -14.63 13.01
N ALA A 301 35.99 -13.75 12.01
CA ALA A 301 35.32 -12.46 12.04
C ALA A 301 33.90 -12.53 11.43
N THR A 302 33.55 -13.60 10.73
CA THR A 302 32.25 -13.73 10.10
C THR A 302 31.15 -13.98 11.16
N SER A 303 30.18 -13.10 11.24
CA SER A 303 29.03 -13.24 12.13
C SER A 303 27.80 -13.84 11.44
N HIS A 304 27.58 -13.48 10.17
CA HIS A 304 26.44 -13.94 9.38
C HIS A 304 26.87 -14.24 7.94
N VAL A 305 26.11 -15.08 7.27
CA VAL A 305 26.10 -15.17 5.82
C VAL A 305 24.79 -14.55 5.33
N GLN A 306 24.91 -13.51 4.52
CA GLN A 306 23.78 -12.90 3.83
C GLN A 306 23.65 -13.55 2.45
N VAL A 307 22.44 -14.02 2.14
CA VAL A 307 22.08 -14.53 0.81
C VAL A 307 21.21 -13.50 0.13
N VAL A 308 21.61 -13.08 -1.06
CA VAL A 308 20.86 -12.16 -1.92
C VAL A 308 20.46 -12.89 -3.18
N ALA A 309 19.20 -12.86 -3.55
CA ALA A 309 18.67 -13.52 -4.75
C ALA A 309 18.02 -12.49 -5.69
N SER A 310 18.30 -12.66 -6.99
CA SER A 310 17.75 -11.80 -8.04
C SER A 310 17.15 -12.62 -9.18
N ASP A 311 16.03 -12.15 -9.71
CA ASP A 311 15.42 -12.63 -10.95
C ASP A 311 15.80 -11.77 -12.18
N GLY A 312 16.75 -10.84 -11.99
CA GLY A 312 17.27 -9.97 -13.04
C GLY A 312 16.63 -8.59 -13.11
N ARG A 313 15.57 -8.30 -12.34
CA ARG A 313 15.00 -6.96 -12.24
C ARG A 313 15.83 -6.10 -11.30
N GLU A 314 16.17 -4.88 -11.73
CA GLU A 314 16.92 -3.91 -10.94
C GLU A 314 16.11 -3.46 -9.72
N GLY A 315 16.75 -3.44 -8.54
CA GLY A 315 16.11 -3.02 -7.28
C GLY A 315 15.02 -3.96 -6.77
N LYS A 316 14.89 -5.17 -7.34
CA LYS A 316 13.91 -6.20 -6.96
C LYS A 316 14.60 -7.44 -6.39
N GLU A 317 15.78 -7.28 -5.80
CA GLU A 317 16.47 -8.35 -5.09
C GLU A 317 15.79 -8.58 -3.73
N SER A 318 15.93 -9.80 -3.24
CA SER A 318 15.56 -10.14 -1.88
C SER A 318 16.76 -10.70 -1.11
N SER A 319 16.77 -10.55 0.19
CA SER A 319 17.85 -11.08 1.01
C SER A 319 17.38 -11.65 2.33
N ALA A 320 18.16 -12.62 2.84
CA ALA A 320 18.04 -13.12 4.20
C ALA A 320 19.43 -13.34 4.79
N MET A 321 19.53 -13.33 6.12
CA MET A 321 20.78 -13.60 6.84
C MET A 321 20.64 -14.79 7.76
N ARG A 322 21.72 -15.58 7.85
CA ARG A 322 21.84 -16.68 8.80
C ARG A 322 23.07 -16.49 9.67
N PRO A 323 22.96 -16.58 11.01
CA PRO A 323 24.11 -16.49 11.89
C PRO A 323 25.04 -17.70 11.70
N VAL A 324 26.35 -17.46 11.82
CA VAL A 324 27.38 -18.49 11.78
C VAL A 324 28.29 -18.40 13.00
N PHE A 325 28.73 -19.55 13.50
CA PHE A 325 29.55 -19.67 14.70
C PHE A 325 30.88 -20.32 14.35
N VAL A 326 31.82 -19.50 13.91
CA VAL A 326 33.13 -19.98 13.43
C VAL A 326 34.08 -20.18 14.59
N ASP A 327 34.56 -21.43 14.77
CA ASP A 327 35.37 -21.87 15.91
C ASP A 327 34.73 -21.57 17.28
N MET A 328 33.40 -21.45 17.33
CA MET A 328 32.64 -21.17 18.55
C MET A 328 31.64 -22.29 18.86
N ARG A 329 31.34 -22.44 20.13
CA ARG A 329 30.20 -23.20 20.64
C ARG A 329 29.14 -22.24 21.12
N VAL A 330 27.89 -22.56 20.81
CA VAL A 330 26.71 -21.80 21.25
C VAL A 330 25.70 -22.75 21.86
N ALA A 331 25.13 -22.40 22.98
CA ALA A 331 24.08 -23.16 23.62
C ALA A 331 23.16 -22.25 24.45
N THR A 332 21.88 -22.56 24.47
CA THR A 332 20.93 -22.04 25.45
C THR A 332 20.85 -23.01 26.62
N ALA A 333 20.90 -22.52 27.84
CA ALA A 333 20.89 -23.34 29.05
C ALA A 333 19.99 -22.78 30.14
N ASN A 334 19.41 -23.70 30.92
CA ASN A 334 18.64 -23.41 32.13
C ASN A 334 19.51 -23.71 33.34
N ILE A 335 19.58 -22.77 34.26
CA ILE A 335 20.38 -22.89 35.51
C ILE A 335 19.46 -22.62 36.68
N GLY A 336 19.23 -23.61 37.52
CA GLY A 336 18.45 -23.48 38.74
C GLY A 336 19.26 -22.85 39.87
N SER A 337 18.60 -22.20 40.78
CA SER A 337 19.21 -21.76 42.04
C SER A 337 19.07 -22.83 43.15
N CYS A 338 19.75 -22.70 44.28
CA CYS A 338 19.37 -23.48 45.45
C CYS A 338 17.94 -23.09 45.90
N PRO A 339 17.07 -24.00 46.33
CA PRO A 339 17.24 -25.42 46.55
C PRO A 339 17.09 -26.30 45.32
N LEU A 340 16.92 -25.75 44.11
CA LEU A 340 16.82 -26.53 42.86
C LEU A 340 18.17 -27.17 42.47
N ALA A 341 19.23 -26.76 43.12
CA ALA A 341 20.60 -27.16 42.78
C ALA A 341 20.85 -28.67 42.67
N ASN A 342 20.05 -29.48 43.33
CA ASN A 342 20.17 -30.94 43.24
C ASN A 342 18.90 -31.63 42.72
N LEU A 343 17.74 -31.02 42.88
CA LEU A 343 16.47 -31.67 42.51
C LEU A 343 15.99 -31.33 41.09
N GLY A 344 16.50 -30.23 40.52
CA GLY A 344 16.02 -29.72 39.25
C GLY A 344 14.60 -29.19 39.31
N HIS A 345 14.01 -28.91 38.14
CA HIS A 345 12.65 -28.47 38.00
C HIS A 345 11.93 -29.34 36.95
N LYS A 346 10.70 -29.77 37.24
CA LYS A 346 9.93 -30.68 36.36
C LYS A 346 9.68 -30.14 34.95
N ASP A 347 9.52 -28.84 34.79
CA ASP A 347 9.18 -28.18 33.52
C ASP A 347 10.42 -27.57 32.83
N TYR A 348 11.61 -27.68 33.41
CA TYR A 348 12.86 -27.11 32.90
C TYR A 348 13.97 -28.16 32.96
N GLU A 349 14.20 -28.82 31.88
CA GLU A 349 15.24 -29.85 31.78
C GLU A 349 16.60 -29.28 32.15
N ASN A 350 17.36 -30.07 32.96
CA ASN A 350 18.67 -29.71 33.43
C ASN A 350 18.82 -28.36 34.16
N ALA A 351 17.75 -27.86 34.82
CA ALA A 351 17.81 -26.62 35.57
C ALA A 351 18.39 -26.89 37.00
N PHE A 352 19.59 -27.43 37.05
CA PHE A 352 20.36 -27.63 38.28
C PHE A 352 21.24 -26.42 38.60
N GLY A 353 21.79 -26.35 39.82
CA GLY A 353 22.47 -25.16 40.29
C GLY A 353 23.92 -24.97 39.86
N MET A 354 24.57 -26.02 39.39
CA MET A 354 25.98 -26.03 39.00
C MET A 354 26.13 -26.02 37.49
N PHE A 355 26.93 -25.14 36.92
CA PHE A 355 27.06 -25.01 35.45
C PHE A 355 28.44 -25.38 34.94
N SER A 356 28.43 -26.19 33.87
CA SER A 356 29.63 -26.59 33.11
C SER A 356 29.69 -25.82 31.78
N LEU A 357 30.73 -25.02 31.61
CA LEU A 357 31.05 -24.37 30.32
C LEU A 357 31.63 -25.37 29.29
N LYS A 358 32.20 -26.51 29.77
CA LYS A 358 32.63 -27.61 28.86
C LYS A 358 31.44 -28.27 28.20
N ASP A 359 30.42 -28.62 28.98
CA ASP A 359 29.26 -29.38 28.50
C ASP A 359 28.07 -28.51 28.10
N MET A 360 28.13 -27.20 28.38
CA MET A 360 27.07 -26.19 28.16
C MET A 360 25.73 -26.56 28.83
N ARG A 361 25.78 -27.11 30.03
CA ARG A 361 24.59 -27.52 30.79
C ARG A 361 24.82 -27.45 32.30
N SER A 362 23.70 -27.50 33.03
CA SER A 362 23.73 -27.55 34.47
C SER A 362 23.86 -28.99 34.99
N TYR A 363 24.40 -29.08 36.22
CA TYR A 363 24.59 -30.33 36.95
C TYR A 363 24.10 -30.19 38.39
N THR A 364 23.88 -31.35 39.04
CA THR A 364 23.51 -31.40 40.46
C THR A 364 24.72 -31.12 41.35
N VAL A 365 24.46 -30.81 42.64
CA VAL A 365 25.51 -30.70 43.65
C VAL A 365 26.18 -32.05 43.86
N ASP A 366 25.42 -33.17 43.89
CA ASP A 366 25.96 -34.51 44.06
C ASP A 366 26.96 -34.88 42.93
N TYR A 367 26.69 -34.54 41.66
CA TYR A 367 27.65 -34.68 40.56
C TYR A 367 28.99 -33.97 40.88
N ALA A 368 28.92 -32.73 41.35
CA ALA A 368 30.15 -31.97 41.69
C ALA A 368 30.94 -32.53 42.86
N LEU A 369 30.26 -33.20 43.77
CA LEU A 369 30.89 -33.80 44.98
C LEU A 369 31.45 -35.22 44.73
N GLU A 370 31.03 -35.90 43.67
CA GLU A 370 31.36 -37.28 43.38
C GLU A 370 32.86 -37.50 43.10
N SER A 371 33.52 -36.60 42.40
CA SER A 371 34.93 -36.72 42.04
C SER A 371 35.61 -35.36 41.82
N ALA A 372 36.95 -35.32 41.88
CA ALA A 372 37.74 -34.17 41.50
C ALA A 372 37.57 -33.77 40.01
N ASP A 373 37.39 -34.73 39.13
CA ASP A 373 37.18 -34.46 37.69
C ASP A 373 35.80 -33.88 37.42
N ASN A 374 34.76 -34.33 38.11
CA ASN A 374 33.44 -33.71 38.08
C ASN A 374 33.48 -32.29 38.64
N ALA A 375 34.23 -32.08 39.75
CA ALA A 375 34.42 -30.72 40.31
C ALA A 375 35.12 -29.76 39.34
N LYS A 376 36.17 -30.23 38.60
CA LYS A 376 36.81 -29.45 37.52
C LYS A 376 35.85 -29.10 36.37
N ASN A 377 34.82 -29.92 36.15
CA ASN A 377 33.81 -29.69 35.11
C ASN A 377 32.80 -28.59 35.50
N ILE A 378 32.77 -28.15 36.73
CA ILE A 378 31.83 -27.07 37.14
C ILE A 378 32.56 -25.73 37.20
N ASP A 379 32.06 -24.75 36.46
CA ASP A 379 32.69 -23.46 36.32
C ASP A 379 32.08 -22.39 37.24
N PHE A 380 30.75 -22.40 37.42
CA PHE A 380 30.07 -21.44 38.29
C PHE A 380 28.73 -21.98 38.80
N LYS A 381 28.16 -21.25 39.75
CA LYS A 381 26.85 -21.52 40.35
C LYS A 381 25.95 -20.29 40.32
N PHE A 382 24.63 -20.52 40.13
CA PHE A 382 23.62 -19.50 40.17
C PHE A 382 22.88 -19.48 41.48
N TYR A 383 22.67 -18.29 42.04
CA TYR A 383 21.92 -18.09 43.25
C TYR A 383 20.89 -16.97 43.10
N SER A 384 19.62 -17.29 43.30
CA SER A 384 18.52 -16.34 43.36
C SER A 384 17.40 -16.94 44.21
N PHE A 385 17.54 -16.78 45.52
CA PHE A 385 16.71 -17.43 46.53
C PHE A 385 16.43 -16.52 47.72
N GLY A 386 15.37 -16.82 48.48
CA GLY A 386 14.97 -16.06 49.65
C GLY A 386 14.11 -14.83 49.33
N GLY A 387 13.92 -13.94 50.29
CA GLY A 387 12.95 -12.85 50.25
C GLY A 387 13.07 -11.91 49.06
N SER A 388 14.28 -11.43 48.74
CA SER A 388 14.51 -10.52 47.62
C SER A 388 14.80 -11.22 46.27
N ALA A 389 15.18 -12.51 46.30
CA ALA A 389 15.55 -13.32 45.13
C ALA A 389 16.43 -12.60 44.07
N ILE A 390 17.38 -11.75 44.53
CA ILE A 390 18.28 -11.02 43.63
C ILE A 390 19.19 -12.01 42.91
N PRO A 391 19.28 -11.96 41.57
CA PRO A 391 20.14 -12.85 40.78
C PRO A 391 21.63 -12.61 41.09
N ARG A 392 22.37 -13.71 41.31
CA ARG A 392 23.81 -13.71 41.54
C ARG A 392 24.48 -14.87 40.81
N LEU A 393 25.56 -14.58 40.15
CA LEU A 393 26.51 -15.61 39.68
C LEU A 393 27.71 -15.65 40.60
N TYR A 394 28.07 -16.84 41.00
CA TYR A 394 29.25 -17.08 41.81
C TYR A 394 30.21 -18.00 41.10
N SER A 395 31.47 -17.62 41.07
CA SER A 395 32.55 -18.57 40.75
C SER A 395 32.62 -19.67 41.81
N MET A 396 33.14 -20.83 41.47
CA MET A 396 33.22 -21.93 42.44
C MET A 396 34.22 -21.69 43.55
N ASP A 397 35.23 -20.82 43.39
CA ASP A 397 36.13 -20.39 44.46
C ASP A 397 35.54 -19.32 45.39
N ASN A 398 34.43 -18.69 45.03
CA ASN A 398 33.68 -17.83 45.92
C ASN A 398 32.77 -18.69 46.82
N GLN A 399 33.17 -18.82 48.09
CA GLN A 399 32.53 -19.73 49.05
C GLN A 399 31.25 -19.15 49.71
N GLU A 400 30.88 -17.92 49.37
CA GLU A 400 29.61 -17.34 49.82
C GLU A 400 28.47 -18.25 49.30
N LYS A 401 27.59 -18.64 50.18
CA LYS A 401 26.46 -19.52 49.90
C LYS A 401 26.77 -21.02 49.71
N ASP A 402 28.02 -21.49 49.78
CA ASP A 402 28.37 -22.91 49.62
C ASP A 402 27.55 -23.86 50.51
N SER A 403 27.21 -23.43 51.72
CA SER A 403 26.38 -24.21 52.68
C SER A 403 24.91 -24.34 52.27
N GLU A 404 24.43 -23.47 51.37
CA GLU A 404 23.04 -23.47 50.90
C GLU A 404 22.85 -24.39 49.67
N PHE A 405 23.95 -24.66 48.94
CA PHE A 405 23.95 -25.64 47.84
C PHE A 405 24.17 -27.03 48.40
N LYS A 406 23.06 -27.74 48.68
CA LYS A 406 23.05 -29.02 49.32
C LYS A 406 22.76 -30.16 48.32
N GLY A 407 23.56 -31.18 48.32
CA GLY A 407 23.30 -32.50 47.73
C GLY A 407 22.90 -33.51 48.80
N THR A 408 22.75 -34.75 48.39
CA THR A 408 22.47 -35.90 49.27
C THR A 408 23.64 -36.14 50.21
N ASN A 409 24.88 -36.03 49.72
CA ASN A 409 26.10 -36.41 50.40
C ASN A 409 26.91 -35.23 50.96
N GLY A 410 26.30 -34.07 51.04
CA GLY A 410 26.99 -32.90 51.57
C GLY A 410 26.59 -31.58 50.92
N ASN A 411 27.48 -30.58 51.00
CA ASN A 411 27.31 -29.30 50.37
C ASN A 411 28.61 -28.83 49.70
N LEU A 412 28.57 -27.72 48.95
CA LEU A 412 29.73 -27.26 48.16
C LEU A 412 30.95 -26.83 49.00
N LYS A 413 30.87 -26.75 50.33
CA LYS A 413 32.05 -26.50 51.15
C LYS A 413 33.10 -27.61 50.97
N SER A 414 32.67 -28.88 50.72
CA SER A 414 33.51 -30.05 50.56
C SER A 414 33.90 -30.36 49.15
N ILE A 415 33.58 -29.53 48.15
CA ILE A 415 33.95 -29.75 46.74
C ILE A 415 35.48 -29.83 46.57
N ALA A 416 35.98 -30.83 45.84
CA ALA A 416 37.40 -31.10 45.74
C ALA A 416 38.19 -30.07 44.93
N VAL A 417 37.59 -29.47 43.92
CA VAL A 417 38.20 -28.45 43.06
C VAL A 417 37.24 -27.26 42.92
N LYS A 418 37.80 -26.03 43.10
CA LYS A 418 37.06 -24.78 43.03
C LYS A 418 37.57 -23.92 41.85
N ASN A 419 36.90 -24.03 40.69
CA ASN A 419 37.26 -23.24 39.52
C ASN A 419 37.11 -21.75 39.77
N GLN A 420 38.07 -20.95 39.23
CA GLN A 420 38.18 -19.50 39.42
C GLN A 420 37.59 -18.77 38.20
N THR A 421 36.31 -18.99 37.91
CA THR A 421 35.63 -18.25 36.84
C THR A 421 35.41 -16.80 37.27
N ARG A 422 35.61 -15.86 36.34
CA ARG A 422 35.43 -14.42 36.60
C ARG A 422 34.39 -13.87 35.64
N PHE A 423 33.73 -12.80 36.05
CA PHE A 423 32.63 -12.19 35.33
C PHE A 423 32.78 -10.66 35.15
N LYS A 424 32.15 -10.10 34.15
CA LYS A 424 31.97 -8.66 33.92
C LYS A 424 30.71 -8.41 33.06
N ILE A 425 29.88 -7.43 33.42
CA ILE A 425 28.82 -6.95 32.50
C ILE A 425 29.46 -6.08 31.39
N VAL A 426 29.08 -6.32 30.14
CA VAL A 426 29.66 -5.67 28.95
C VAL A 426 28.59 -5.13 27.98
N ASN A 427 27.41 -4.77 28.47
CA ASN A 427 26.24 -4.37 27.68
C ASN A 427 26.56 -3.38 26.55
N ASP A 428 27.16 -2.24 26.88
CA ASP A 428 27.44 -1.16 25.93
C ASP A 428 28.77 -1.33 25.19
N GLU A 429 29.57 -2.32 25.59
CA GLU A 429 30.91 -2.56 25.05
C GLU A 429 30.94 -3.71 24.04
N PHE A 430 29.84 -4.49 23.90
CA PHE A 430 29.85 -5.74 23.14
C PHE A 430 28.51 -6.03 22.46
N ASP A 431 28.55 -6.15 21.10
CA ASP A 431 27.40 -6.59 20.31
C ASP A 431 27.29 -8.12 20.36
N TYR A 432 26.34 -8.60 21.15
CA TYR A 432 26.11 -10.04 21.34
C TYR A 432 25.50 -10.71 20.10
N ASP A 433 24.61 -10.04 19.42
CA ASP A 433 23.86 -10.67 18.32
C ASP A 433 24.80 -10.90 17.10
N HIS A 434 25.77 -10.02 16.89
CA HIS A 434 26.83 -10.19 15.89
C HIS A 434 28.16 -10.72 16.48
N ALA A 435 28.12 -11.36 17.63
CA ALA A 435 29.32 -11.88 18.29
C ALA A 435 30.06 -12.91 17.44
N THR A 436 31.36 -12.69 17.27
CA THR A 436 32.29 -13.57 16.59
C THR A 436 33.43 -13.98 17.51
N LEU A 437 34.20 -15.02 17.16
CA LEU A 437 35.39 -15.33 17.92
C LEU A 437 36.40 -14.17 17.90
N ALA A 438 36.49 -13.46 16.79
CA ALA A 438 37.37 -12.29 16.67
C ALA A 438 36.93 -11.13 17.60
N SER A 439 35.61 -10.90 17.76
CA SER A 439 35.10 -9.88 18.70
C SER A 439 35.27 -10.30 20.16
N ILE A 440 35.03 -11.58 20.48
CA ILE A 440 35.26 -12.11 21.84
C ILE A 440 36.72 -11.98 22.27
N LYS A 441 37.68 -12.25 21.37
CA LYS A 441 39.13 -12.10 21.63
C LYS A 441 39.56 -10.65 21.89
N LYS A 442 38.77 -9.65 21.50
CA LYS A 442 39.06 -8.24 21.80
C LYS A 442 38.65 -7.84 23.21
N ILE A 443 37.82 -8.64 23.90
CA ILE A 443 37.45 -8.36 25.29
C ILE A 443 38.70 -8.46 26.15
N ASN A 444 39.00 -7.40 26.89
CA ASN A 444 40.15 -7.42 27.79
C ASN A 444 39.94 -8.44 28.95
N ALA A 445 40.59 -9.60 28.83
CA ALA A 445 40.48 -10.68 29.81
C ALA A 445 40.87 -10.25 31.24
N GLY A 446 41.76 -9.25 31.39
CA GLY A 446 42.17 -8.70 32.67
C GLY A 446 41.06 -7.91 33.39
N SER A 447 40.13 -7.30 32.63
CA SER A 447 39.00 -6.58 33.19
C SER A 447 37.89 -7.49 33.71
N ILE A 448 37.89 -8.79 33.32
CA ILE A 448 36.95 -9.81 33.77
C ILE A 448 37.49 -10.38 35.08
N SER A 449 37.14 -9.76 36.21
CA SER A 449 37.84 -10.01 37.49
C SER A 449 36.95 -10.40 38.66
N THR A 450 35.63 -10.21 38.55
CA THR A 450 34.77 -10.45 39.71
C THR A 450 34.40 -11.92 39.89
N SER A 451 34.53 -12.44 41.14
CA SER A 451 34.09 -13.80 41.47
C SER A 451 32.61 -13.91 41.86
N LYS A 452 31.96 -12.75 42.03
CA LYS A 452 30.54 -12.60 42.36
C LYS A 452 29.96 -11.48 41.51
N LEU A 453 29.03 -11.81 40.63
CA LEU A 453 28.31 -10.85 39.82
C LEU A 453 26.88 -10.65 40.34
N THR A 454 26.54 -9.42 40.74
CA THR A 454 25.20 -9.05 41.23
C THR A 454 25.07 -7.53 41.35
N PRO A 455 23.89 -6.94 41.12
CA PRO A 455 22.75 -7.53 40.44
C PRO A 455 22.97 -7.61 38.92
N PHE A 456 22.18 -8.43 38.24
CA PHE A 456 22.03 -8.43 36.79
C PHE A 456 20.58 -8.71 36.42
N LYS A 457 20.21 -8.44 35.17
CA LYS A 457 18.81 -8.53 34.68
C LYS A 457 18.73 -9.15 33.29
N VAL A 458 17.51 -9.44 32.87
CA VAL A 458 17.22 -9.88 31.48
C VAL A 458 17.76 -8.83 30.48
N GLY A 459 18.41 -9.31 29.46
CA GLY A 459 19.08 -8.51 28.42
C GLY A 459 20.56 -8.23 28.70
N ASP A 460 21.03 -8.39 29.93
CA ASP A 460 22.45 -8.15 30.26
C ASP A 460 23.35 -9.14 29.51
N ILE A 461 24.47 -8.61 29.01
CA ILE A 461 25.56 -9.36 28.40
C ILE A 461 26.70 -9.47 29.37
N ILE A 462 27.07 -10.70 29.73
CA ILE A 462 28.07 -11.02 30.75
C ILE A 462 29.27 -11.69 30.04
N ALA A 463 30.42 -11.04 30.05
CA ALA A 463 31.66 -11.67 29.69
C ALA A 463 32.15 -12.53 30.87
N PHE A 464 32.68 -13.71 30.59
CA PHE A 464 33.30 -14.59 31.56
C PHE A 464 34.69 -15.05 31.12
N ARG A 465 35.51 -15.40 32.08
CA ARG A 465 36.83 -16.02 31.89
C ARG A 465 36.96 -17.25 32.78
N THR A 466 37.27 -18.40 32.14
CA THR A 466 37.44 -19.67 32.87
C THR A 466 38.70 -19.67 33.75
N GLY A 467 38.64 -20.41 34.85
CA GLY A 467 39.80 -20.66 35.70
C GLY A 467 40.83 -21.61 35.08
N SER A 468 42.02 -21.67 35.69
CA SER A 468 43.12 -22.53 35.24
C SER A 468 42.84 -24.03 35.34
N THR A 469 41.91 -24.44 36.24
CA THR A 469 41.52 -25.81 36.48
C THR A 469 40.25 -26.23 35.75
N SER A 470 39.62 -25.32 35.02
CA SER A 470 38.36 -25.59 34.28
C SER A 470 38.54 -26.66 33.20
N ALA A 471 37.64 -27.63 33.19
CA ALA A 471 37.60 -28.66 32.12
C ALA A 471 37.22 -28.09 30.75
N ALA A 472 36.66 -26.85 30.70
CA ALA A 472 36.40 -26.13 29.47
C ALA A 472 37.68 -25.57 28.82
N GLY A 473 38.79 -25.57 29.54
CA GLY A 473 40.07 -24.99 29.17
C GLY A 473 40.42 -23.75 29.99
N ALA A 474 41.73 -23.56 30.24
CA ALA A 474 42.25 -22.45 31.07
C ALA A 474 42.13 -21.11 30.36
N ALA A 475 41.73 -20.08 31.12
CA ALA A 475 41.69 -18.67 30.71
C ALA A 475 40.90 -18.36 29.42
N LYS A 476 39.97 -19.23 29.03
CA LYS A 476 39.08 -18.95 27.90
C LYS A 476 38.08 -17.84 28.25
N VAL A 477 37.94 -16.89 27.34
CA VAL A 477 36.96 -15.84 27.41
C VAL A 477 35.74 -16.24 26.56
N GLY A 478 34.54 -16.05 27.10
CA GLY A 478 33.27 -16.18 26.41
C GLY A 478 32.30 -15.11 26.87
N VAL A 479 31.14 -15.10 26.25
CA VAL A 479 30.03 -14.18 26.59
C VAL A 479 28.74 -14.97 26.81
N MET A 480 27.88 -14.50 27.70
CA MET A 480 26.52 -15.01 27.84
C MET A 480 25.53 -13.86 27.89
N LYS A 481 24.37 -14.04 27.23
CA LYS A 481 23.23 -13.14 27.28
C LYS A 481 22.19 -13.70 28.23
N VAL A 482 21.72 -12.89 29.15
CA VAL A 482 20.61 -13.26 30.05
C VAL A 482 19.33 -13.18 29.25
N VAL A 483 18.80 -14.33 28.81
CA VAL A 483 17.60 -14.42 27.98
C VAL A 483 16.34 -14.25 28.84
N ASN A 484 16.32 -14.91 30.02
CA ASN A 484 15.20 -14.81 30.94
C ASN A 484 15.65 -15.10 32.39
N ILE A 485 14.90 -14.59 33.33
CA ILE A 485 14.97 -14.97 34.75
C ILE A 485 13.55 -15.33 35.16
N ILE A 486 13.27 -16.64 35.20
CA ILE A 486 11.95 -17.14 35.51
C ILE A 486 11.72 -17.01 37.03
N ASP A 487 10.76 -16.16 37.38
CA ASP A 487 10.44 -15.89 38.78
C ASP A 487 9.84 -17.15 39.42
N ARG A 488 10.37 -17.51 40.57
CA ARG A 488 9.89 -18.61 41.40
C ARG A 488 8.39 -18.58 41.67
N LYS A 489 7.76 -17.41 41.71
CA LYS A 489 6.31 -17.25 41.92
C LYS A 489 5.49 -17.83 40.78
N THR A 490 6.08 -17.94 39.60
CA THR A 490 5.43 -18.53 38.39
C THR A 490 5.64 -20.02 38.27
N LEU A 491 6.51 -20.62 39.10
CA LEU A 491 6.93 -22.02 38.98
C LEU A 491 6.06 -23.05 39.73
N GLY A 492 4.96 -22.62 40.33
CA GLY A 492 4.08 -23.46 41.14
C GLY A 492 4.63 -23.81 42.54
N SER A 493 3.80 -24.32 43.43
CA SER A 493 4.05 -24.44 44.87
C SER A 493 5.28 -25.29 45.26
N ALA A 494 5.61 -26.34 44.51
CA ALA A 494 6.73 -27.23 44.82
C ALA A 494 8.11 -26.62 44.52
N ASN A 495 8.16 -25.56 43.69
CA ASN A 495 9.41 -24.95 43.23
C ASN A 495 9.45 -23.43 43.43
N ALA A 496 8.52 -22.88 44.22
CA ALA A 496 8.29 -21.43 44.36
C ALA A 496 9.35 -20.70 45.21
N THR A 497 10.50 -21.28 45.47
CA THR A 497 11.52 -20.74 46.37
C THR A 497 12.79 -20.27 45.69
N ALA A 498 12.99 -20.63 44.42
CA ALA A 498 14.21 -20.33 43.66
C ALA A 498 13.91 -19.98 42.20
N ASN A 499 14.56 -18.96 41.66
CA ASN A 499 14.44 -18.59 40.25
C ASN A 499 15.25 -19.53 39.36
N ILE A 500 14.89 -19.58 38.10
CA ILE A 500 15.66 -20.23 37.03
C ILE A 500 16.24 -19.16 36.11
N LEU A 501 17.54 -19.21 35.87
CA LEU A 501 18.25 -18.36 34.94
C LEU A 501 18.31 -19.06 33.55
N VAL A 502 17.86 -18.39 32.53
CA VAL A 502 18.00 -18.82 31.15
C VAL A 502 19.06 -17.96 30.48
N VAL A 503 20.09 -18.58 29.94
CA VAL A 503 21.19 -17.89 29.25
C VAL A 503 21.46 -18.50 27.88
N GLU A 504 21.87 -17.67 26.95
CA GLU A 504 22.53 -18.09 25.73
C GLU A 504 24.04 -17.80 25.86
N ILE A 505 24.87 -18.79 25.56
CA ILE A 505 26.31 -18.71 25.77
C ILE A 505 27.03 -18.87 24.44
N LYS A 506 28.04 -18.03 24.19
CA LYS A 506 28.96 -18.09 23.05
C LYS A 506 30.40 -18.13 23.57
N MET A 507 31.17 -19.17 23.22
CA MET A 507 32.57 -19.27 23.63
C MET A 507 33.42 -20.04 22.61
N PRO A 508 34.78 -19.90 22.62
CA PRO A 508 35.67 -20.66 21.76
C PRO A 508 35.52 -22.19 21.89
N THR A 509 35.63 -22.91 20.77
CA THR A 509 35.70 -24.37 20.80
C THR A 509 37.03 -24.88 21.34
N LYS A 510 38.14 -24.21 20.98
CA LYS A 510 39.54 -24.57 21.39
C LYS A 510 40.13 -23.53 22.28
#